data_e05117678329ff52b022f6ff34c5e92e
#
_entry.id   e05117678329ff52b022f6ff34c5e92e
#
_cell.length_a   1.000
_cell.length_b   1.000
_cell.length_c   1.000
_cell.angle_alpha   90.00
_cell.angle_beta   90.00
_cell.angle_gamma   90.00
#
_symmetry.space_group_name_H-M   'P 1'
#
loop_
_entity.id
_entity.type
_entity.pdbx_description
1 polymer ?
#
loop_
_entity_poly.entity_id
_entity_poly.type
_entity_poly.pdbx_seq_one_letter_code
_entity_poly.pdbx_strand_id
1 'polypeptide(L)'
;RGLKLPHDPITALHRILQPAHILPIKIGAVTAASDHRQASFCVSSGIGFDAAVCNGAYHSRLKELLNLIHAGKLVYAGTALKQLIFSRLAPMKLTLDEKNTFTFRKAFFAAAMNLPYEGGGFWFAPQANPASDCFTLCAAEGISKPRILSILPLAFFGKHVGKHGVHLLECKKAVIHT
;
A
#
# COMPACT_ATOMS: atom_id res chain seq x y z
N ARG A 1 -3.42 7.96 -11.02
CA ARG A 1 -3.86 6.64 -11.57
C ARG A 1 -5.14 6.14 -10.90
N GLY A 2 -5.23 6.05 -9.59
CA GLY A 2 -6.40 5.51 -8.88
C GLY A 2 -7.72 6.23 -9.18
N LEU A 3 -7.69 7.54 -9.34
CA LEU A 3 -8.85 8.38 -9.67
C LEU A 3 -8.98 8.68 -11.18
N LYS A 4 -8.17 8.05 -12.02
CA LYS A 4 -8.18 8.21 -13.49
C LYS A 4 -8.09 9.66 -13.98
N LEU A 5 -7.43 10.54 -13.21
CA LEU A 5 -7.14 11.90 -13.64
C LEU A 5 -6.12 11.91 -14.79
N PRO A 6 -6.23 12.87 -15.73
CA PRO A 6 -5.24 13.06 -16.80
C PRO A 6 -3.82 13.26 -16.24
N HIS A 7 -2.81 12.86 -17.00
CA HIS A 7 -1.41 13.07 -16.61
C HIS A 7 -0.94 14.51 -16.87
N ASP A 8 -1.55 15.19 -17.84
CA ASP A 8 -1.28 16.59 -18.10
C ASP A 8 -1.88 17.46 -16.98
N PRO A 9 -1.07 18.31 -16.29
CA PRO A 9 -1.51 19.10 -15.13
C PRO A 9 -2.64 20.07 -15.47
N ILE A 10 -2.62 20.69 -16.66
CA ILE A 10 -3.61 21.69 -17.06
C ILE A 10 -4.95 20.99 -17.30
N THR A 11 -4.94 19.89 -18.03
CA THR A 11 -6.15 19.08 -18.27
C THR A 11 -6.70 18.49 -16.98
N ALA A 12 -5.84 18.07 -16.06
CA ALA A 12 -6.25 17.58 -14.73
C ALA A 12 -6.92 18.70 -13.92
N LEU A 13 -6.33 19.90 -13.92
CA LEU A 13 -6.90 21.07 -13.23
C LEU A 13 -8.26 21.46 -13.80
N HIS A 14 -8.42 21.52 -15.13
CA HIS A 14 -9.71 21.77 -15.75
C HIS A 14 -10.76 20.76 -15.33
N ARG A 15 -10.39 19.47 -15.26
CA ARG A 15 -11.33 18.41 -14.84
C ARG A 15 -11.70 18.49 -13.36
N ILE A 16 -10.82 19.03 -12.51
CA ILE A 16 -11.12 19.27 -11.10
C ILE A 16 -12.04 20.48 -10.93
N LEU A 17 -11.80 21.55 -11.69
CA LEU A 17 -12.60 22.78 -11.61
C LEU A 17 -13.98 22.62 -12.27
N GLN A 18 -14.07 21.80 -13.32
CA GLN A 18 -15.32 21.50 -14.03
C GLN A 18 -15.51 19.97 -14.13
N PRO A 19 -15.91 19.33 -13.02
CA PRO A 19 -16.03 17.88 -12.97
C PRO A 19 -17.25 17.41 -13.78
N ALA A 20 -17.03 16.49 -14.72
CA ALA A 20 -18.13 15.79 -15.39
C ALA A 20 -18.83 14.79 -14.45
N HIS A 21 -18.10 14.25 -13.47
CA HIS A 21 -18.62 13.33 -12.47
C HIS A 21 -17.94 13.60 -11.12
N ILE A 22 -18.71 13.55 -10.05
CA ILE A 22 -18.21 13.59 -8.67
C ILE A 22 -18.40 12.19 -8.09
N LEU A 23 -17.28 11.57 -7.70
CA LEU A 23 -17.30 10.26 -7.07
C LEU A 23 -17.10 10.43 -5.56
N PRO A 24 -18.06 10.03 -4.71
CA PRO A 24 -17.84 9.97 -3.28
C PRO A 24 -16.83 8.88 -2.97
N ILE A 25 -15.80 9.22 -2.22
CA ILE A 25 -14.81 8.26 -1.74
C ILE A 25 -14.92 8.12 -0.22
N LYS A 26 -14.77 6.92 0.27
CA LYS A 26 -14.65 6.65 1.69
C LYS A 26 -13.24 6.99 2.15
N ILE A 27 -13.11 7.40 3.39
CA ILE A 27 -11.81 7.67 4.03
C ILE A 27 -11.60 6.60 5.08
N GLY A 28 -10.46 5.93 5.03
CA GLY A 28 -10.06 4.97 6.04
C GLY A 28 -9.57 5.69 7.30
N ALA A 29 -9.79 5.08 8.46
CA ALA A 29 -9.24 5.52 9.73
C ALA A 29 -8.38 4.42 10.34
N VAL A 30 -7.27 4.79 10.94
CA VAL A 30 -6.38 3.90 11.69
C VAL A 30 -6.21 4.42 13.10
N THR A 31 -6.26 3.51 14.07
CA THR A 31 -6.03 3.82 15.48
C THR A 31 -4.90 2.95 16.01
N ALA A 32 -3.88 3.57 16.56
CA ALA A 32 -2.81 2.85 17.26
C ALA A 32 -3.28 2.40 18.64
N ALA A 33 -3.14 1.12 18.97
CA ALA A 33 -3.60 0.58 20.25
C ALA A 33 -2.74 1.05 21.43
N SER A 34 -1.46 1.41 21.19
CA SER A 34 -0.51 1.78 22.23
C SER A 34 -0.79 3.13 22.89
N ASP A 35 -1.26 4.11 22.12
CA ASP A 35 -1.41 5.50 22.56
C ASP A 35 -2.72 6.14 22.05
N HIS A 36 -3.61 5.34 21.49
CA HIS A 36 -4.91 5.74 20.95
C HIS A 36 -4.85 6.86 19.90
N ARG A 37 -3.66 7.13 19.32
CA ARG A 37 -3.57 8.10 18.23
C ARG A 37 -4.35 7.61 17.02
N GLN A 38 -5.07 8.54 16.42
CA GLN A 38 -5.86 8.30 15.22
C GLN A 38 -5.30 9.09 14.05
N ALA A 39 -5.37 8.47 12.88
CA ALA A 39 -5.06 9.11 11.60
C ALA A 39 -6.05 8.65 10.54
N SER A 40 -6.27 9.48 9.53
CA SER A 40 -7.09 9.13 8.37
C SER A 40 -6.20 8.90 7.16
N PHE A 41 -6.63 8.00 6.27
CA PHE A 41 -5.94 7.75 5.01
C PHE A 41 -6.92 7.70 3.83
N CYS A 42 -6.53 8.34 2.73
CA CYS A 42 -7.31 8.31 1.48
C CYS A 42 -6.86 7.19 0.55
N VAL A 43 -5.58 6.83 0.57
CA VAL A 43 -4.96 5.87 -0.36
C VAL A 43 -4.78 4.53 0.33
N SER A 44 -3.90 4.49 1.31
CA SER A 44 -3.52 3.27 2.03
C SER A 44 -2.98 3.59 3.42
N SER A 45 -2.97 2.58 4.26
CA SER A 45 -2.26 2.57 5.55
C SER A 45 -1.64 1.20 5.75
N GLY A 46 -0.33 1.14 5.97
CA GLY A 46 0.40 -0.11 6.02
C GLY A 46 1.30 -0.26 7.23
N ILE A 47 1.69 -1.51 7.50
CA ILE A 47 2.60 -1.92 8.57
C ILE A 47 3.63 -2.92 8.02
N GLY A 48 4.82 -2.90 8.60
CA GLY A 48 5.91 -3.78 8.18
C GLY A 48 6.73 -3.18 7.05
N PHE A 49 7.05 -3.98 6.02
CA PHE A 49 7.89 -3.56 4.89
C PHE A 49 7.37 -2.31 4.19
N ASP A 50 6.08 -2.22 3.96
CA ASP A 50 5.44 -1.09 3.30
C ASP A 50 5.69 0.22 4.06
N ALA A 51 5.39 0.25 5.36
CA ALA A 51 5.66 1.39 6.22
C ALA A 51 7.17 1.74 6.26
N ALA A 52 8.04 0.73 6.27
CA ALA A 52 9.49 0.94 6.29
C ALA A 52 10.00 1.56 4.97
N VAL A 53 9.44 1.17 3.82
CA VAL A 53 9.76 1.78 2.52
C VAL A 53 9.30 3.22 2.47
N CYS A 54 8.08 3.51 2.89
CA CYS A 54 7.54 4.87 2.93
C CYS A 54 8.37 5.78 3.83
N ASN A 55 8.69 5.33 5.05
CA ASN A 55 9.53 6.08 5.99
C ASN A 55 10.95 6.30 5.44
N GLY A 56 11.56 5.26 4.88
CA GLY A 56 12.89 5.36 4.27
C GLY A 56 12.94 6.29 3.06
N ALA A 57 11.90 6.30 2.23
CA ALA A 57 11.80 7.21 1.09
C ALA A 57 11.56 8.66 1.54
N TYR A 58 10.78 8.87 2.60
CA TYR A 58 10.53 10.21 3.16
C TYR A 58 11.81 10.85 3.70
N HIS A 59 12.64 10.10 4.42
CA HIS A 59 13.91 10.59 5.00
C HIS A 59 15.11 10.47 4.07
N SER A 60 14.93 10.07 2.81
CA SER A 60 16.04 9.90 1.87
C SER A 60 16.56 11.25 1.36
N ARG A 61 17.79 11.60 1.73
CA ARG A 61 18.51 12.77 1.16
C ARG A 61 18.76 12.62 -0.35
N LEU A 62 18.78 11.39 -0.87
CA LEU A 62 18.92 11.11 -2.30
C LEU A 62 17.68 11.52 -3.11
N LYS A 63 16.51 11.70 -2.45
CA LYS A 63 15.26 12.08 -3.11
C LYS A 63 15.38 13.42 -3.84
N GLU A 64 16.00 14.42 -3.22
CA GLU A 64 16.19 15.74 -3.83
C GLU A 64 17.07 15.67 -5.06
N LEU A 65 18.21 14.95 -4.96
CA LEU A 65 19.15 14.78 -6.06
C LEU A 65 18.55 13.98 -7.22
N LEU A 66 17.84 12.89 -6.95
CA LEU A 66 17.25 12.05 -7.99
C LEU A 66 16.00 12.68 -8.62
N ASN A 67 15.29 13.54 -7.90
CA ASN A 67 14.20 14.33 -8.47
C ASN A 67 14.71 15.33 -9.51
N LEU A 68 15.91 15.89 -9.32
CA LEU A 68 16.53 16.80 -10.27
C LEU A 68 16.76 16.17 -11.65
N ILE A 69 17.04 14.87 -11.69
CA ILE A 69 17.25 14.10 -12.93
C ILE A 69 16.02 13.25 -13.34
N HIS A 70 14.83 13.60 -12.84
CA HIS A 70 13.57 12.87 -13.09
C HIS A 70 13.60 11.39 -12.71
N ALA A 71 14.57 10.96 -11.89
CA ALA A 71 14.78 9.59 -11.46
C ALA A 71 14.16 9.29 -10.07
N GLY A 72 13.21 10.09 -9.61
CA GLY A 72 12.55 9.94 -8.30
C GLY A 72 11.97 8.54 -8.04
N LYS A 73 11.56 7.82 -9.09
CA LYS A 73 11.11 6.42 -8.95
C LYS A 73 12.22 5.47 -8.49
N LEU A 74 13.49 5.78 -8.78
CA LEU A 74 14.64 4.96 -8.35
C LEU A 74 14.88 5.06 -6.83
N VAL A 75 14.46 6.16 -6.19
CA VAL A 75 14.53 6.29 -4.73
C VAL A 75 13.67 5.21 -4.07
N TYR A 76 12.44 5.06 -4.55
CA TYR A 76 11.53 4.05 -4.01
C TYR A 76 12.04 2.64 -4.29
N ALA A 77 12.55 2.38 -5.50
CA ALA A 77 13.13 1.08 -5.85
C ALA A 77 14.36 0.74 -4.99
N GLY A 78 15.28 1.70 -4.82
CA GLY A 78 16.46 1.53 -3.97
C GLY A 78 16.11 1.35 -2.50
N THR A 79 15.16 2.16 -1.99
CA THR A 79 14.67 2.03 -0.61
C THR A 79 13.96 0.70 -0.41
N ALA A 80 13.12 0.28 -1.35
CA ALA A 80 12.44 -1.02 -1.30
C ALA A 80 13.45 -2.17 -1.28
N LEU A 81 14.47 -2.13 -2.14
CA LEU A 81 15.53 -3.15 -2.16
C LEU A 81 16.30 -3.19 -0.85
N LYS A 82 16.71 -2.03 -0.32
CA LYS A 82 17.36 -1.91 0.99
C LYS A 82 16.48 -2.49 2.10
N GLN A 83 15.22 -2.07 2.17
CA GLN A 83 14.30 -2.56 3.18
C GLN A 83 14.03 -4.06 3.03
N LEU A 84 13.95 -4.58 1.81
CA LEU A 84 13.80 -6.02 1.56
C LEU A 84 14.95 -6.84 2.16
N ILE A 85 16.18 -6.35 2.02
CA ILE A 85 17.37 -7.03 2.57
C ILE A 85 17.35 -7.00 4.10
N PHE A 86 17.07 -5.85 4.70
CA PHE A 86 17.21 -5.61 6.14
C PHE A 86 15.93 -5.84 6.94
N SER A 87 14.73 -5.91 6.31
CA SER A 87 13.48 -6.15 7.02
C SER A 87 13.48 -7.52 7.70
N ARG A 88 12.92 -7.54 8.90
CA ARG A 88 12.65 -8.78 9.63
C ARG A 88 11.21 -9.21 9.39
N LEU A 89 11.02 -10.50 9.18
CA LEU A 89 9.68 -11.08 9.17
C LEU A 89 9.24 -11.23 10.62
N ALA A 90 8.03 -10.79 10.92
CA ALA A 90 7.46 -10.86 12.26
C ALA A 90 6.17 -11.70 12.26
N PRO A 91 5.80 -12.32 13.38
CA PRO A 91 4.48 -12.90 13.52
C PRO A 91 3.44 -11.77 13.46
N MET A 92 2.30 -12.05 12.84
CA MET A 92 1.20 -11.10 12.71
C MET A 92 -0.13 -11.85 12.82
N LYS A 93 -1.03 -11.31 13.62
CA LYS A 93 -2.41 -11.78 13.71
C LYS A 93 -3.34 -10.72 13.13
N LEU A 94 -4.13 -11.11 12.14
CA LEU A 94 -5.13 -10.27 11.49
C LEU A 94 -6.51 -10.76 11.91
N THR A 95 -7.33 -9.88 12.47
CA THR A 95 -8.75 -10.17 12.72
C THR A 95 -9.58 -9.22 11.86
N LEU A 96 -10.38 -9.79 10.96
CA LEU A 96 -11.21 -9.07 10.01
C LEU A 96 -12.68 -9.14 10.44
N ASP A 97 -13.33 -7.98 10.51
CA ASP A 97 -14.75 -7.83 10.84
C ASP A 97 -15.17 -8.62 12.10
N GLU A 98 -14.23 -8.74 13.06
CA GLU A 98 -14.42 -9.47 14.34
C GLU A 98 -14.76 -10.96 14.19
N LYS A 99 -14.68 -11.51 12.98
CA LYS A 99 -15.09 -12.88 12.66
C LYS A 99 -13.96 -13.76 12.16
N ASN A 100 -13.20 -13.27 11.19
CA ASN A 100 -12.18 -14.06 10.52
C ASN A 100 -10.79 -13.70 11.07
N THR A 101 -10.08 -14.69 11.60
CA THR A 101 -8.75 -14.52 12.14
C THR A 101 -7.74 -15.30 11.31
N PHE A 102 -6.68 -14.61 10.88
CA PHE A 102 -5.53 -15.17 10.16
C PHE A 102 -4.29 -14.99 11.03
N THR A 103 -3.49 -16.05 11.17
CA THR A 103 -2.23 -16.01 11.91
C THR A 103 -1.08 -16.28 10.96
N PHE A 104 -0.26 -15.28 10.75
CA PHE A 104 0.93 -15.32 9.92
C PHE A 104 2.17 -15.48 10.81
N ARG A 105 2.95 -16.53 10.60
CA ARG A 105 4.17 -16.76 11.37
C ARG A 105 5.34 -15.89 10.89
N LYS A 106 5.34 -15.53 9.62
CA LYS A 106 6.40 -14.77 8.95
C LYS A 106 5.78 -13.75 8.02
N ALA A 107 5.05 -12.78 8.59
CA ALA A 107 4.47 -11.69 7.84
C ALA A 107 5.56 -10.73 7.35
N PHE A 108 5.43 -10.28 6.14
CA PHE A 108 6.30 -9.29 5.53
C PHE A 108 5.70 -7.89 5.63
N PHE A 109 4.43 -7.77 5.31
CA PHE A 109 3.64 -6.55 5.49
C PHE A 109 2.14 -6.87 5.49
N ALA A 110 1.36 -5.88 5.94
CA ALA A 110 -0.06 -5.77 5.69
C ALA A 110 -0.40 -4.31 5.41
N ALA A 111 -1.18 -4.04 4.37
CA ALA A 111 -1.61 -2.71 3.98
C ALA A 111 -3.12 -2.69 3.70
N ALA A 112 -3.83 -1.79 4.37
CA ALA A 112 -5.22 -1.49 4.09
C ALA A 112 -5.28 -0.52 2.91
N MET A 113 -5.84 -0.97 1.80
CA MET A 113 -5.88 -0.28 0.52
C MET A 113 -7.29 0.24 0.26
N ASN A 114 -7.45 1.55 0.24
CA ASN A 114 -8.68 2.22 -0.16
C ASN A 114 -8.71 2.49 -1.68
N LEU A 115 -7.54 2.72 -2.26
CA LEU A 115 -7.33 2.86 -3.70
C LEU A 115 -6.52 1.69 -4.25
N PRO A 116 -6.70 1.35 -5.55
CA PRO A 116 -5.98 0.23 -6.17
C PRO A 116 -4.46 0.38 -6.21
N TYR A 117 -3.99 1.62 -6.28
CA TYR A 117 -2.58 1.95 -6.48
C TYR A 117 -1.97 2.62 -5.26
N GLU A 118 -0.73 2.30 -5.00
CA GLU A 118 0.09 2.93 -3.99
C GLU A 118 1.34 3.60 -4.58
N GLY A 119 2.17 4.19 -3.72
CA GLY A 119 3.35 4.94 -4.11
C GLY A 119 4.21 4.28 -5.18
N GLY A 120 4.74 5.08 -6.12
CA GLY A 120 5.51 4.58 -7.25
C GLY A 120 4.72 3.89 -8.36
N GLY A 121 3.40 3.73 -8.22
CA GLY A 121 2.51 3.12 -9.21
C GLY A 121 2.32 1.61 -9.06
N PHE A 122 2.63 1.06 -7.89
CA PHE A 122 2.31 -0.32 -7.56
C PHE A 122 0.80 -0.54 -7.51
N TRP A 123 0.32 -1.55 -8.19
CA TRP A 123 -1.09 -1.92 -8.25
C TRP A 123 -1.38 -3.03 -7.23
N PHE A 124 -1.25 -2.68 -5.94
CA PHE A 124 -1.32 -3.66 -4.84
C PHE A 124 -2.70 -4.26 -4.61
N ALA A 125 -3.76 -3.50 -4.86
CA ALA A 125 -5.13 -3.97 -4.66
C ALA A 125 -5.99 -3.70 -5.90
N PRO A 126 -5.88 -4.52 -6.97
CA PRO A 126 -6.62 -4.29 -8.22
C PRO A 126 -8.14 -4.20 -8.04
N GLN A 127 -8.68 -4.89 -7.03
CA GLN A 127 -10.10 -4.89 -6.70
C GLN A 127 -10.56 -3.75 -5.78
N ALA A 128 -9.64 -2.97 -5.19
CA ALA A 128 -10.02 -1.90 -4.28
C ALA A 128 -10.91 -0.87 -4.96
N ASN A 129 -12.05 -0.58 -4.33
CA ASN A 129 -13.02 0.38 -4.81
C ASN A 129 -13.23 1.48 -3.76
N PRO A 130 -12.80 2.73 -4.01
CA PRO A 130 -12.90 3.81 -3.04
C PRO A 130 -14.34 4.21 -2.68
N ALA A 131 -15.33 3.82 -3.47
CA ALA A 131 -16.75 4.05 -3.18
C ALA A 131 -17.36 2.95 -2.31
N SER A 132 -16.65 1.84 -2.11
CA SER A 132 -17.11 0.72 -1.26
C SER A 132 -17.04 1.07 0.22
N ASP A 133 -17.87 0.42 1.04
CA ASP A 133 -17.75 0.46 2.50
C ASP A 133 -16.63 -0.45 3.04
N CYS A 134 -16.02 -1.25 2.17
CA CYS A 134 -14.89 -2.12 2.48
C CYS A 134 -13.61 -1.58 1.86
N PHE A 135 -12.50 -1.80 2.53
CA PHE A 135 -11.17 -1.67 1.94
C PHE A 135 -10.58 -3.05 1.65
N THR A 136 -9.56 -3.11 0.80
CA THR A 136 -8.84 -4.35 0.52
C THR A 136 -7.58 -4.39 1.38
N LEU A 137 -7.47 -5.38 2.25
CA LEU A 137 -6.23 -5.66 2.98
C LEU A 137 -5.32 -6.51 2.08
N CYS A 138 -4.20 -5.94 1.67
CA CYS A 138 -3.13 -6.66 0.98
C CYS A 138 -2.08 -7.09 2.00
N ALA A 139 -1.82 -8.39 2.12
CA ALA A 139 -0.81 -8.90 3.04
C ALA A 139 0.09 -9.92 2.33
N ALA A 140 1.35 -9.98 2.76
CA ALA A 140 2.32 -10.96 2.28
C ALA A 140 2.94 -11.71 3.46
N GLU A 141 2.93 -13.06 3.38
CA GLU A 141 3.45 -13.89 4.44
C GLU A 141 4.11 -15.18 3.91
N GLY A 142 5.03 -15.75 4.68
CA GLY A 142 5.65 -17.05 4.36
C GLY A 142 6.50 -17.06 3.07
N ILE A 143 6.81 -15.90 2.52
CA ILE A 143 7.54 -15.74 1.25
C ILE A 143 9.02 -15.48 1.55
N SER A 144 9.92 -16.21 0.90
CA SER A 144 11.35 -15.93 1.01
C SER A 144 11.72 -14.61 0.33
N LYS A 145 12.75 -13.94 0.83
CA LYS A 145 13.21 -12.63 0.28
C LYS A 145 13.52 -12.67 -1.23
N PRO A 146 14.21 -13.69 -1.76
CA PRO A 146 14.42 -13.79 -3.21
C PRO A 146 13.11 -13.90 -4.00
N ARG A 147 12.13 -14.61 -3.46
CA ARG A 147 10.82 -14.75 -4.09
C ARG A 147 10.02 -13.47 -4.03
N ILE A 148 10.11 -12.70 -2.94
CA ILE A 148 9.51 -11.36 -2.87
C ILE A 148 10.11 -10.46 -3.97
N LEU A 149 11.41 -10.50 -4.17
CA LEU A 149 12.10 -9.74 -5.22
C LEU A 149 11.57 -10.08 -6.62
N SER A 150 11.20 -11.34 -6.86
CA SER A 150 10.60 -11.76 -8.14
C SER A 150 9.12 -11.40 -8.28
N ILE A 151 8.38 -11.32 -7.16
CA ILE A 151 6.95 -10.98 -7.16
C ILE A 151 6.73 -9.46 -7.20
N LEU A 152 7.60 -8.69 -6.58
CA LEU A 152 7.46 -7.23 -6.45
C LEU A 152 7.30 -6.51 -7.81
N PRO A 153 8.07 -6.81 -8.86
CA PRO A 153 7.84 -6.23 -10.19
C PRO A 153 6.47 -6.57 -10.78
N LEU A 154 5.93 -7.74 -10.46
CA LEU A 154 4.60 -8.16 -10.93
C LEU A 154 3.48 -7.30 -10.32
N ALA A 155 3.73 -6.69 -9.15
CA ALA A 155 2.77 -5.82 -8.51
C ALA A 155 2.52 -4.50 -9.29
N PHE A 156 3.44 -4.07 -10.16
CA PHE A 156 3.16 -2.96 -11.07
C PHE A 156 2.03 -3.27 -12.06
N PHE A 157 1.82 -4.55 -12.36
CA PHE A 157 0.84 -5.05 -13.31
C PHE A 157 -0.34 -5.76 -12.64
N GLY A 158 -0.41 -5.74 -11.30
CA GLY A 158 -1.42 -6.49 -10.53
C GLY A 158 -1.27 -8.01 -10.60
N LYS A 159 -0.19 -8.53 -11.21
CA LYS A 159 0.06 -9.97 -11.44
C LYS A 159 0.62 -10.71 -10.21
N HIS A 160 0.79 -10.04 -9.10
CA HIS A 160 1.12 -10.62 -7.79
C HIS A 160 -0.08 -11.30 -7.15
N VAL A 161 -1.31 -10.91 -7.54
CA VAL A 161 -2.56 -11.51 -7.05
C VAL A 161 -2.59 -13.00 -7.36
N GLY A 162 -2.99 -13.82 -6.38
CA GLY A 162 -3.02 -15.27 -6.50
C GLY A 162 -1.65 -15.96 -6.41
N LYS A 163 -0.56 -15.21 -6.19
CA LYS A 163 0.74 -15.84 -5.89
C LYS A 163 0.76 -16.35 -4.46
N HIS A 164 1.41 -17.50 -4.26
CA HIS A 164 1.55 -18.11 -2.94
C HIS A 164 2.12 -17.10 -1.92
N GLY A 165 1.45 -16.99 -0.77
CA GLY A 165 1.81 -16.08 0.32
C GLY A 165 1.35 -14.63 0.12
N VAL A 166 0.62 -14.33 -0.96
CA VAL A 166 -0.02 -13.02 -1.18
C VAL A 166 -1.52 -13.16 -0.93
N HIS A 167 -2.05 -12.36 -0.03
CA HIS A 167 -3.45 -12.36 0.38
C HIS A 167 -4.08 -11.01 0.08
N LEU A 168 -5.23 -11.03 -0.58
CA LEU A 168 -6.10 -9.87 -0.76
C LEU A 168 -7.44 -10.19 -0.13
N LEU A 169 -7.78 -9.48 0.93
CA LEU A 169 -8.94 -9.73 1.77
C LEU A 169 -9.77 -8.46 1.89
N GLU A 170 -11.05 -8.53 1.62
CA GLU A 170 -11.96 -7.39 1.79
C GLU A 170 -12.54 -7.39 3.20
N CYS A 171 -12.57 -6.21 3.84
CA CYS A 171 -13.16 -6.02 5.15
C CYS A 171 -13.52 -4.55 5.42
N LYS A 172 -14.41 -4.34 6.38
CA LYS A 172 -14.75 -3.01 6.92
C LYS A 172 -13.84 -2.62 8.08
N LYS A 173 -13.39 -3.60 8.84
CA LYS A 173 -12.54 -3.42 10.01
C LYS A 173 -11.44 -4.48 10.03
N ALA A 174 -10.22 -4.05 10.25
CA ALA A 174 -9.09 -4.96 10.47
C ALA A 174 -8.38 -4.58 11.77
N VAL A 175 -8.14 -5.58 12.61
CA VAL A 175 -7.29 -5.44 13.80
C VAL A 175 -6.01 -6.23 13.54
N ILE A 176 -4.88 -5.54 13.67
CA ILE A 176 -3.54 -6.09 13.38
C ILE A 176 -2.74 -6.10 14.67
N HIS A 177 -2.28 -7.26 15.07
CA HIS A 177 -1.33 -7.46 16.17
C HIS A 177 -0.01 -7.99 15.60
N THR A 178 1.10 -7.34 16.00
CA THR A 178 2.47 -7.70 15.61
C THR A 178 3.35 -7.90 16.84
#